data_2f7b770fdc99ddaae8cda51b15ab531f
#
_entry.id   2f7b770fdc99ddaae8cda51b15ab531f
#
_cell.length_a   1.000
_cell.length_b   1.000
_cell.length_c   1.000
_cell.angle_alpha   90.00
_cell.angle_beta   90.00
_cell.angle_gamma   90.00
#
_symmetry.space_group_name_H-M   'P 1'
#
loop_
_entity.id
_entity.type
_entity.pdbx_description
1 polymer ?
#
loop_
_entity_poly.entity_id
_entity_poly.type
_entity_poly.pdbx_seq_one_letter_code
_entity_poly.pdbx_strand_id
1 'polypeptide(L)'
;MRWEKTTRPFLRSREFLWQEGHTAHATAGVAEARTIQMLNVYADFCEEVLAIPVVKGRKTDKEKFAGAEATYTIESLMHDGKALQSGTSHNFGDGFAKAYDIQFTDRDII
;
A
#
# COMPACT_ATOMS: atom_id res chain seq x y z
N MET A 1 -2.04 -8.15 -15.81
CA MET A 1 -2.80 -7.04 -16.44
C MET A 1 -4.21 -7.03 -15.87
N ARG A 2 -4.67 -5.90 -15.41
CA ARG A 2 -6.06 -5.73 -15.02
C ARG A 2 -6.85 -5.17 -16.17
N TRP A 3 -8.05 -5.64 -16.33
CA TRP A 3 -8.94 -5.23 -17.40
C TRP A 3 -10.28 -4.76 -16.84
N GLU A 4 -10.59 -3.49 -17.04
CA GLU A 4 -11.87 -2.91 -16.63
C GLU A 4 -12.77 -2.76 -17.85
N LYS A 5 -14.00 -3.26 -17.77
CA LYS A 5 -14.96 -3.18 -18.88
C LYS A 5 -15.49 -1.76 -19.08
N THR A 6 -15.74 -1.06 -18.00
CA THR A 6 -16.29 0.30 -18.02
C THR A 6 -15.45 1.19 -17.12
N THR A 7 -15.03 2.32 -17.62
CA THR A 7 -14.22 3.28 -16.88
C THR A 7 -14.83 4.67 -16.95
N ARG A 8 -14.60 5.45 -15.88
CA ARG A 8 -14.95 6.87 -15.86
C ARG A 8 -13.88 7.65 -16.64
N PRO A 9 -14.26 8.50 -17.62
CA PRO A 9 -13.28 9.24 -18.42
C PRO A 9 -12.30 10.05 -17.56
N PHE A 10 -11.06 10.10 -17.98
CA PHE A 10 -9.92 10.81 -17.38
C PHE A 10 -9.47 10.29 -16.01
N LEU A 11 -10.39 9.85 -15.16
CA LEU A 11 -10.07 9.38 -13.82
C LEU A 11 -9.69 7.89 -13.80
N ARG A 12 -10.33 7.10 -14.64
CA ARG A 12 -10.11 5.65 -14.74
C ARG A 12 -9.70 5.27 -16.14
N SER A 13 -8.88 4.25 -16.26
CA SER A 13 -8.52 3.66 -17.55
C SER A 13 -8.51 2.14 -17.43
N ARG A 14 -8.58 1.45 -18.57
CA ARG A 14 -8.52 -0.01 -18.60
C ARG A 14 -7.16 -0.54 -18.17
N GLU A 15 -6.14 0.22 -18.45
CA GLU A 15 -4.76 -0.11 -18.14
C GLU A 15 -4.10 1.12 -17.56
N PHE A 16 -3.31 0.94 -16.51
CA PHE A 16 -2.59 2.03 -15.86
C PHE A 16 -1.26 1.55 -15.33
N LEU A 17 -0.32 2.48 -15.23
CA LEU A 17 0.98 2.21 -14.63
C LEU A 17 0.90 2.42 -13.13
N TRP A 18 1.62 1.59 -12.40
CA TRP A 18 1.74 1.71 -10.96
C TRP A 18 3.12 1.25 -10.50
N GLN A 19 3.46 1.62 -9.30
CA GLN A 19 4.69 1.22 -8.63
C GLN A 19 4.33 0.34 -7.44
N GLU A 20 5.02 -0.77 -7.28
CA GLU A 20 4.96 -1.60 -6.09
C GLU A 20 6.36 -1.82 -5.54
N GLY A 21 6.48 -1.78 -4.22
CA GLY A 21 7.69 -2.18 -3.51
C GLY A 21 7.39 -3.33 -2.58
N HIS A 22 8.32 -4.26 -2.48
CA HIS A 22 8.21 -5.42 -1.59
C HIS A 22 9.47 -5.54 -0.76
N THR A 23 9.31 -5.77 0.53
CA THR A 23 10.43 -5.94 1.47
C THR A 23 10.16 -7.11 2.41
N ALA A 24 11.23 -7.71 2.91
CA ALA A 24 11.16 -8.80 3.88
C ALA A 24 11.95 -8.42 5.14
N HIS A 25 11.44 -8.80 6.29
CA HIS A 25 11.99 -8.42 7.59
C HIS A 25 11.97 -9.60 8.54
N ALA A 26 12.93 -9.63 9.47
CA ALA A 26 13.07 -10.71 10.43
C ALA A 26 12.02 -10.67 11.54
N THR A 27 11.55 -9.50 11.92
CA THR A 27 10.61 -9.33 13.03
C THR A 27 9.36 -8.57 12.62
N ALA A 28 8.26 -8.81 13.34
CA ALA A 28 7.00 -8.10 13.12
C ALA A 28 7.13 -6.60 13.39
N GLY A 29 7.91 -6.20 14.39
CA GLY A 29 8.14 -4.79 14.71
C GLY A 29 8.84 -4.04 13.59
N VAL A 30 9.85 -4.63 12.97
CA VAL A 30 10.57 -4.03 11.85
C VAL A 30 9.66 -3.96 10.62
N ALA A 31 8.87 -4.99 10.36
CA ALA A 31 7.92 -5.00 9.25
C ALA A 31 6.87 -3.90 9.41
N GLU A 32 6.30 -3.73 10.59
CA GLU A 32 5.34 -2.67 10.87
C GLU A 32 5.95 -1.27 10.70
N ALA A 33 7.16 -1.06 11.23
CA ALA A 33 7.87 0.21 11.08
C ALA A 33 8.11 0.56 9.60
N ARG A 34 8.48 -0.42 8.79
CA ARG A 34 8.67 -0.22 7.35
C ARG A 34 7.34 0.09 6.65
N THR A 35 6.27 -0.58 7.04
CA THR A 35 4.94 -0.35 6.50
C THR A 35 4.51 1.10 6.70
N ILE A 36 4.68 1.62 7.91
CA ILE A 36 4.37 3.01 8.24
C ILE A 36 5.33 3.98 7.53
N GLN A 37 6.61 3.65 7.47
CA GLN A 37 7.60 4.48 6.78
C GLN A 37 7.23 4.70 5.31
N MET A 38 6.86 3.64 4.61
CA MET A 38 6.49 3.75 3.20
C MET A 38 5.18 4.48 2.99
N LEU A 39 4.23 4.33 3.91
CA LEU A 39 3.01 5.13 3.90
C LEU A 39 3.33 6.63 3.96
N ASN A 40 4.23 7.02 4.85
CA ASN A 40 4.66 8.41 5.02
C ASN A 40 5.42 8.91 3.79
N VAL A 41 6.25 8.09 3.15
CA VAL A 41 6.94 8.45 1.91
C VAL A 41 5.94 8.77 0.80
N TYR A 42 4.92 7.94 0.63
CA TYR A 42 3.88 8.19 -0.37
C TYR A 42 3.06 9.45 -0.05
N ALA A 43 2.73 9.65 1.22
CA ALA A 43 2.00 10.87 1.64
C ALA A 43 2.82 12.13 1.38
N ASP A 44 4.10 12.14 1.73
CA ASP A 44 5.00 13.26 1.50
C ASP A 44 5.17 13.53 0.00
N PHE A 45 5.29 12.49 -0.80
CA PHE A 45 5.35 12.64 -2.26
C PHE A 45 4.09 13.29 -2.84
N CYS A 46 2.92 12.84 -2.40
CA CYS A 46 1.66 13.43 -2.84
C CYS A 46 1.57 14.91 -2.47
N GLU A 47 1.91 15.27 -1.25
CA GLU A 47 1.79 16.64 -0.76
C GLU A 47 2.86 17.57 -1.30
N GLU A 48 4.13 17.14 -1.30
CA GLU A 48 5.28 17.99 -1.65
C GLU A 48 5.55 18.08 -3.15
N VAL A 49 5.37 16.97 -3.88
CA VAL A 49 5.68 16.91 -5.32
C VAL A 49 4.43 17.11 -6.17
N LEU A 50 3.35 16.44 -5.84
CA LEU A 50 2.11 16.48 -6.64
C LEU A 50 1.13 17.56 -6.16
N ALA A 51 1.38 18.18 -5.01
CA ALA A 51 0.48 19.15 -4.38
C ALA A 51 -0.94 18.59 -4.14
N ILE A 52 -1.04 17.31 -3.81
CA ILE A 52 -2.30 16.63 -3.52
C ILE A 52 -2.38 16.38 -2.02
N PRO A 53 -3.27 17.06 -1.29
CA PRO A 53 -3.48 16.78 0.13
C PRO A 53 -4.07 15.37 0.31
N VAL A 54 -3.52 14.62 1.28
CA VAL A 54 -3.98 13.27 1.57
C VAL A 54 -4.20 13.08 3.06
N VAL A 55 -5.11 12.16 3.40
CA VAL A 55 -5.36 11.72 4.77
C VAL A 55 -4.83 10.30 4.91
N LYS A 56 -4.03 10.08 5.96
CA LYS A 56 -3.50 8.75 6.30
C LYS A 56 -4.47 8.03 7.24
N GLY A 57 -4.67 6.74 7.01
CA GLY A 57 -5.51 5.93 7.87
C GLY A 57 -5.24 4.45 7.72
N ARG A 58 -5.78 3.68 8.67
CA ARG A 58 -5.78 2.23 8.61
C ARG A 58 -7.13 1.75 8.11
N LYS A 59 -7.13 0.86 7.13
CA LYS A 59 -8.37 0.26 6.63
C LYS A 59 -8.98 -0.68 7.66
N THR A 60 -10.30 -0.75 7.66
CA THR A 60 -11.02 -1.71 8.47
C THR A 60 -10.72 -3.13 8.02
N ASP A 61 -10.97 -4.11 8.88
CA ASP A 61 -10.75 -5.52 8.56
C ASP A 61 -11.57 -5.98 7.34
N LYS A 62 -12.71 -5.36 7.11
CA LYS A 62 -13.56 -5.64 5.96
C LYS A 62 -12.98 -5.12 4.64
N GLU A 63 -12.27 -4.01 4.68
CA GLU A 63 -11.77 -3.31 3.49
C GLU A 63 -10.29 -3.55 3.21
N LYS A 64 -9.55 -4.08 4.18
CA LYS A 64 -8.13 -4.35 4.00
C LYS A 64 -7.88 -5.38 2.90
N PHE A 65 -6.68 -5.37 2.33
CA PHE A 65 -6.26 -6.35 1.35
C PHE A 65 -6.34 -7.77 1.94
N ALA A 66 -6.94 -8.69 1.18
CA ALA A 66 -7.07 -10.08 1.62
C ALA A 66 -5.70 -10.72 1.84
N GLY A 67 -5.50 -11.31 3.03
CA GLY A 67 -4.23 -11.89 3.44
C GLY A 67 -3.30 -10.95 4.17
N ALA A 68 -3.58 -9.65 4.21
CA ALA A 68 -2.83 -8.70 5.00
C ALA A 68 -3.27 -8.71 6.46
N GLU A 69 -2.32 -8.56 7.38
CA GLU A 69 -2.63 -8.32 8.79
C GLU A 69 -3.13 -6.89 9.01
N ALA A 70 -2.55 -5.94 8.29
CA ALA A 70 -2.97 -4.54 8.31
C ALA A 70 -2.76 -3.90 6.94
N THR A 71 -3.66 -3.03 6.56
CA THR A 71 -3.55 -2.19 5.37
C THR A 71 -3.72 -0.74 5.77
N TYR A 72 -2.73 0.06 5.46
CA TYR A 72 -2.77 1.51 5.61
C TYR A 72 -2.98 2.15 4.26
N THR A 73 -3.62 3.30 4.26
CA THR A 73 -3.98 4.00 3.02
C THR A 73 -3.75 5.49 3.16
N ILE A 74 -3.46 6.11 2.05
CA ILE A 74 -3.58 7.55 1.88
C ILE A 74 -4.69 7.81 0.89
N GLU A 75 -5.58 8.73 1.21
CA GLU A 75 -6.76 9.02 0.41
C GLU A 75 -6.92 10.51 0.20
N SER A 76 -7.29 10.88 -1.01
CA SER A 76 -7.55 12.25 -1.42
C SER A 76 -9.05 12.48 -1.51
N LEU A 77 -9.51 13.66 -1.10
CA LEU A 77 -10.91 14.02 -1.21
C LEU A 77 -11.23 14.49 -2.63
N MET A 78 -12.22 13.85 -3.24
CA MET A 78 -12.73 14.23 -4.54
C MET A 78 -13.81 15.31 -4.41
N HIS A 79 -14.06 16.04 -5.51
CA HIS A 79 -15.06 17.10 -5.52
C HIS A 79 -16.49 16.61 -5.30
N ASP A 80 -16.77 15.33 -5.52
CA ASP A 80 -18.07 14.70 -5.25
C ASP A 80 -18.22 14.20 -3.80
N GLY A 81 -17.24 14.47 -2.94
CA GLY A 81 -17.22 14.06 -1.54
C GLY A 81 -16.70 12.66 -1.31
N LYS A 82 -16.35 11.93 -2.35
CA LYS A 82 -15.77 10.57 -2.22
C LYS A 82 -14.27 10.63 -1.98
N ALA A 83 -13.75 9.65 -1.25
CA ALA A 83 -12.33 9.47 -1.05
C ALA A 83 -11.74 8.65 -2.19
N LEU A 84 -10.65 9.13 -2.77
CA LEU A 84 -9.87 8.40 -3.78
C LEU A 84 -8.63 7.81 -3.12
N GLN A 85 -8.49 6.49 -3.16
CA GLN A 85 -7.27 5.82 -2.72
C GLN A 85 -6.11 6.24 -3.62
N SER A 86 -5.10 6.85 -3.01
CA SER A 86 -3.91 7.36 -3.72
C SER A 86 -2.69 6.47 -3.52
N GLY A 87 -2.66 5.67 -2.48
CA GLY A 87 -1.60 4.73 -2.20
C GLY A 87 -1.94 3.85 -1.01
N THR A 88 -1.34 2.68 -0.95
CA THR A 88 -1.50 1.75 0.16
C THR A 88 -0.18 1.17 0.60
N SER A 89 -0.11 0.79 1.86
CA SER A 89 1.00 0.05 2.43
C SER A 89 0.46 -1.11 3.27
N HIS A 90 0.89 -2.31 2.94
CA HIS A 90 0.37 -3.53 3.56
C HIS A 90 1.43 -4.20 4.44
N ASN A 91 1.00 -4.67 5.59
CA ASN A 91 1.77 -5.60 6.40
C ASN A 91 1.13 -6.98 6.26
N PHE A 92 1.84 -7.91 5.63
CA PHE A 92 1.32 -9.25 5.38
C PHE A 92 1.61 -10.23 6.53
N GLY A 93 2.38 -9.82 7.53
CA GLY A 93 2.89 -10.76 8.51
C GLY A 93 3.75 -11.82 7.83
N ASP A 94 3.58 -13.08 8.22
CA ASP A 94 4.34 -14.20 7.65
C ASP A 94 3.51 -15.14 6.76
N GLY A 95 2.23 -14.84 6.55
CA GLY A 95 1.32 -15.73 5.81
C GLY A 95 1.79 -16.00 4.39
N PHE A 96 2.05 -14.97 3.61
CA PHE A 96 2.54 -15.15 2.23
C PHE A 96 3.96 -15.69 2.19
N ALA A 97 4.82 -15.27 3.11
CA ALA A 97 6.19 -15.78 3.18
C ALA A 97 6.22 -17.29 3.39
N LYS A 98 5.38 -17.80 4.28
CA LYS A 98 5.25 -19.25 4.50
C LYS A 98 4.63 -19.96 3.29
N ALA A 99 3.58 -19.40 2.70
CA ALA A 99 2.88 -20.01 1.58
C ALA A 99 3.77 -20.13 0.34
N TYR A 100 4.62 -19.15 0.07
CA TYR A 100 5.51 -19.13 -1.08
C TYR A 100 6.95 -19.51 -0.77
N ASP A 101 7.25 -19.90 0.49
CA ASP A 101 8.61 -20.23 0.94
C ASP A 101 9.62 -19.12 0.64
N ILE A 102 9.24 -17.88 0.98
CA ILE A 102 10.10 -16.71 0.79
C ILE A 102 11.10 -16.64 1.95
N GLN A 103 12.39 -16.62 1.62
CA GLN A 103 13.48 -16.55 2.57
C GLN A 103 14.43 -15.41 2.20
N PHE A 104 15.17 -14.92 3.17
CA PHE A 104 16.23 -13.94 2.95
C PHE A 104 17.38 -14.18 3.92
N THR A 105 18.54 -13.64 3.60
CA THR A 105 19.71 -13.70 4.47
C THR A 105 19.78 -12.43 5.32
N ASP A 106 19.71 -12.59 6.64
CA ASP A 106 19.79 -11.47 7.56
C ASP A 106 21.26 -11.04 7.79
N ARG A 107 21.44 -9.85 8.39
CA ARG A 107 22.76 -9.30 8.69
C ARG A 107 23.55 -10.16 9.64
N ASP A 108 22.85 -10.69 10.63
CA ASP A 108 23.44 -11.44 11.72
C ASP A 108 23.37 -12.93 11.42
N ILE A 109 24.17 -13.37 10.47
CA ILE A 109 24.39 -14.78 10.23
C ILE A 109 25.36 -15.28 11.30
N ILE A 110 24.84 -15.97 12.26
CA ILE A 110 25.68 -16.65 13.25
C ILE A 110 25.75 -18.12 12.88
#